data_e741516b641626079136119d2fda2f01
#
_entry.id   e741516b641626079136119d2fda2f01
#
_cell.length_a   1.000
_cell.length_b   1.000
_cell.length_c   1.000
_cell.angle_alpha   90.00
_cell.angle_beta   90.00
_cell.angle_gamma   90.00
#
_symmetry.space_group_name_H-M   'P 1'
#
loop_
_entity.id
_entity.type
_entity.pdbx_description
1 polymer ?
#
loop_
_entity_poly.entity_id
_entity_poly.type
_entity_poly.pdbx_seq_one_letter_code
_entity_poly.pdbx_strand_id
1 'polypeptide(L)'
;GCGSSREHAPQALMRWGIRAIIGESFAEIFYSNCLAIGIPCFTLPKKKIKSLQDRSKKETLFFEIDIKNIIAFEKSIAHHLELKESSKNMFLSGEWDATSTLLNNIELIERKINELPYINLNKLRIT
;
A
#
# COMPACT_ATOMS: atom_id res chain seq x y z
N GLY A 1 -8.48 -10.04 -5.38
CA GLY A 1 -7.48 -9.81 -6.41
C GLY A 1 -7.05 -11.08 -7.14
N CYS A 2 -8.01 -11.98 -7.45
CA CYS A 2 -7.69 -13.26 -8.10
C CYS A 2 -7.60 -13.17 -9.64
N GLY A 3 -7.98 -12.07 -10.27
CA GLY A 3 -8.14 -12.02 -11.71
C GLY A 3 -6.89 -11.56 -12.46
N SER A 4 -6.33 -10.44 -12.11
CA SER A 4 -5.22 -9.84 -12.82
C SER A 4 -4.11 -9.41 -11.86
N SER A 5 -2.91 -9.81 -12.17
CA SER A 5 -1.70 -9.34 -11.50
C SER A 5 -1.28 -7.93 -11.92
N ARG A 6 -2.13 -7.21 -12.66
CA ARG A 6 -1.78 -5.89 -13.18
C ARG A 6 -1.96 -4.81 -12.11
N GLU A 7 -1.04 -3.89 -12.10
CA GLU A 7 -1.01 -2.68 -11.29
C GLU A 7 -2.29 -1.82 -11.38
N HIS A 8 -2.98 -1.87 -12.52
CA HIS A 8 -4.20 -1.10 -12.78
C HIS A 8 -5.35 -1.42 -11.82
N ALA A 9 -5.44 -2.64 -11.29
CA ALA A 9 -6.54 -3.01 -10.39
C ALA A 9 -6.49 -2.23 -9.06
N PRO A 10 -5.38 -2.19 -8.31
CA PRO A 10 -5.26 -1.34 -7.13
C PRO A 10 -5.35 0.16 -7.46
N GLN A 11 -4.79 0.61 -8.58
CA GLN A 11 -4.88 2.01 -9.00
C GLN A 11 -6.32 2.46 -9.22
N ALA A 12 -7.16 1.61 -9.83
CA ALA A 12 -8.58 1.89 -10.00
C ALA A 12 -9.29 2.07 -8.64
N LEU A 13 -9.00 1.20 -7.67
CA LEU A 13 -9.54 1.29 -6.32
C LEU A 13 -9.08 2.59 -5.64
N MET A 14 -7.80 2.92 -5.72
CA MET A 14 -7.25 4.15 -5.15
C MET A 14 -7.90 5.40 -5.75
N ARG A 15 -8.07 5.45 -7.08
CA ARG A 15 -8.73 6.56 -7.78
C ARG A 15 -10.20 6.68 -7.41
N TRP A 16 -10.85 5.57 -7.10
CA TRP A 16 -12.23 5.56 -6.58
C TRP A 16 -12.33 5.97 -5.10
N GLY A 17 -11.22 6.24 -4.45
CA GLY A 17 -11.17 6.74 -3.07
C GLY A 17 -10.98 5.65 -2.03
N ILE A 18 -10.73 4.39 -2.41
CA ILE A 18 -10.43 3.31 -1.46
C ILE A 18 -9.07 3.55 -0.84
N ARG A 19 -9.01 3.55 0.49
CA ARG A 19 -7.79 3.81 1.28
C ARG A 19 -7.31 2.60 2.08
N ALA A 20 -8.15 1.61 2.30
CA ALA A 20 -7.81 0.35 2.95
C ALA A 20 -8.71 -0.76 2.44
N ILE A 21 -8.24 -1.99 2.48
CA ILE A 21 -9.01 -3.17 2.09
C ILE A 21 -8.94 -4.18 3.22
N ILE A 22 -10.10 -4.73 3.60
CA ILE A 22 -10.19 -5.82 4.57
C ILE A 22 -10.77 -7.03 3.86
N GLY A 23 -10.09 -8.16 3.90
CA GLY A 23 -10.49 -9.38 3.21
C GLY A 23 -10.15 -10.65 3.98
N GLU A 24 -10.55 -11.81 3.45
CA GLU A 24 -10.18 -13.11 3.99
C GLU A 24 -8.74 -13.46 3.60
N SER A 25 -8.37 -13.17 2.36
CA SER A 25 -7.04 -13.39 1.81
C SER A 25 -6.83 -12.52 0.55
N PHE A 26 -5.60 -12.40 0.12
CA PHE A 26 -5.22 -11.63 -1.07
C PHE A 26 -4.28 -12.44 -1.94
N ALA A 27 -4.45 -12.33 -3.26
CA ALA A 27 -3.43 -12.80 -4.19
C ALA A 27 -2.14 -11.98 -3.98
N GLU A 28 -0.99 -12.64 -3.98
CA GLU A 28 0.29 -12.05 -3.60
C GLU A 28 0.63 -10.80 -4.44
N ILE A 29 0.46 -10.88 -5.75
CA ILE A 29 0.76 -9.77 -6.65
C ILE A 29 -0.20 -8.59 -6.41
N PHE A 30 -1.48 -8.85 -6.20
CA PHE A 30 -2.44 -7.80 -5.86
C PHE A 30 -2.07 -7.12 -4.54
N TYR A 31 -1.71 -7.90 -3.52
CA TYR A 31 -1.26 -7.40 -2.23
C TYR A 31 -0.03 -6.48 -2.37
N SER A 32 0.99 -6.94 -3.12
CA SER A 32 2.22 -6.18 -3.35
C SER A 32 1.96 -4.87 -4.11
N ASN A 33 1.07 -4.90 -5.11
CA ASN A 33 0.69 -3.71 -5.86
C ASN A 33 -0.12 -2.71 -5.00
N CYS A 34 -0.99 -3.20 -4.11
CA CYS A 34 -1.68 -2.34 -3.14
C CYS A 34 -0.69 -1.68 -2.19
N LEU A 35 0.29 -2.45 -1.68
CA LEU A 35 1.32 -1.95 -0.79
C LEU A 35 2.14 -0.84 -1.45
N ALA A 36 2.56 -1.03 -2.70
CA ALA A 36 3.36 -0.07 -3.47
C ALA A 36 2.66 1.29 -3.69
N ILE A 37 1.33 1.33 -3.66
CA ILE A 37 0.54 2.57 -3.81
C ILE A 37 -0.07 3.06 -2.49
N GLY A 38 0.34 2.49 -1.36
CA GLY A 38 -0.08 2.93 -0.03
C GLY A 38 -1.47 2.47 0.41
N ILE A 39 -2.00 1.38 -0.15
CA ILE A 39 -3.26 0.78 0.28
C ILE A 39 -2.98 -0.43 1.18
N PRO A 40 -3.19 -0.33 2.50
CA PRO A 40 -3.07 -1.48 3.40
C PRO A 40 -4.16 -2.51 3.13
N CYS A 41 -3.74 -3.79 3.10
CA CYS A 41 -4.63 -4.94 2.93
C CYS A 41 -4.59 -5.78 4.20
N PHE A 42 -5.64 -5.69 4.99
CA PHE A 42 -5.79 -6.42 6.25
C PHE A 42 -6.55 -7.71 6.06
N THR A 43 -6.22 -8.75 6.82
CA THR A 43 -6.97 -9.99 6.82
C THR A 43 -7.80 -10.17 8.08
N LEU A 44 -8.95 -10.82 7.91
CA LEU A 44 -9.85 -11.26 8.97
C LEU A 44 -10.38 -12.67 8.63
N PRO A 45 -10.71 -13.47 9.65
CA PRO A 45 -11.36 -14.76 9.44
C PRO A 45 -12.65 -14.65 8.63
N LYS A 46 -12.88 -15.60 7.75
CA LYS A 46 -14.03 -15.66 6.82
C LYS A 46 -15.38 -15.37 7.48
N LYS A 47 -15.60 -15.93 8.67
CA LYS A 47 -16.84 -15.73 9.43
C LYS A 47 -17.07 -14.26 9.78
N LYS A 48 -16.01 -13.53 10.17
CA LYS A 48 -16.07 -12.10 10.47
C LYS A 48 -16.30 -11.28 9.22
N ILE A 49 -15.59 -11.58 8.12
CA ILE A 49 -15.79 -10.91 6.83
C ILE A 49 -17.25 -11.05 6.37
N LYS A 50 -17.80 -12.26 6.41
CA LYS A 50 -19.19 -12.50 6.01
C LYS A 50 -20.18 -11.71 6.87
N SER A 51 -19.97 -11.69 8.18
CA SER A 51 -20.81 -10.90 9.10
C SER A 51 -20.76 -9.41 8.76
N LEU A 52 -19.58 -8.85 8.50
CA LEU A 52 -19.42 -7.44 8.11
C LEU A 52 -20.12 -7.15 6.77
N GLN A 53 -19.97 -8.04 5.79
CA GLN A 53 -20.63 -7.91 4.49
C GLN A 53 -22.16 -7.95 4.60
N ASP A 54 -22.71 -8.85 5.41
CA ASP A 54 -24.17 -8.96 5.59
C ASP A 54 -24.74 -7.74 6.34
N ARG A 55 -23.97 -7.16 7.25
CA ARG A 55 -24.35 -5.92 7.95
C ARG A 55 -24.24 -4.71 7.03
N SER A 56 -23.18 -4.61 6.23
CA SER A 56 -22.97 -3.50 5.29
C SER A 56 -24.05 -3.38 4.22
N LYS A 57 -24.81 -4.46 3.94
CA LYS A 57 -25.99 -4.41 3.07
C LYS A 57 -27.18 -3.71 3.70
N LYS A 58 -27.22 -3.63 5.02
CA LYS A 58 -28.36 -3.10 5.80
C LYS A 58 -28.09 -1.70 6.31
N GLU A 59 -26.84 -1.39 6.63
CA GLU A 59 -26.41 -0.12 7.21
C GLU A 59 -25.02 0.27 6.72
N THR A 60 -24.72 1.57 6.75
CA THR A 60 -23.36 2.06 6.49
C THR A 60 -22.51 1.81 7.74
N LEU A 61 -21.42 1.08 7.58
CA LEU A 61 -20.46 0.80 8.63
C LEU A 61 -19.33 1.81 8.57
N PHE A 62 -18.96 2.36 9.71
CA PHE A 62 -17.82 3.27 9.86
C PHE A 62 -16.73 2.60 10.68
N PHE A 63 -15.51 2.63 10.14
CA PHE A 63 -14.34 2.06 10.80
C PHE A 63 -13.26 3.11 10.96
N GLU A 64 -12.64 3.12 12.13
CA GLU A 64 -11.37 3.78 12.38
C GLU A 64 -10.29 2.70 12.47
N ILE A 65 -9.24 2.80 11.65
CA ILE A 65 -8.19 1.77 11.59
C ILE A 65 -6.91 2.32 12.20
N ASP A 66 -6.46 1.71 13.29
CA ASP A 66 -5.17 1.93 13.91
C ASP A 66 -4.15 0.94 13.32
N ILE A 67 -3.28 1.45 12.44
CA ILE A 67 -2.24 0.64 11.79
C ILE A 67 -1.17 0.19 12.80
N LYS A 68 -0.88 0.99 13.81
CA LYS A 68 0.13 0.68 14.82
C LYS A 68 -0.25 -0.54 15.65
N ASN A 69 -1.51 -0.62 16.04
CA ASN A 69 -2.04 -1.73 16.84
C ASN A 69 -2.75 -2.79 15.98
N ILE A 70 -2.92 -2.54 14.68
CA ILE A 70 -3.60 -3.42 13.72
C ILE A 70 -5.03 -3.73 14.18
N ILE A 71 -5.76 -2.69 14.57
CA ILE A 71 -7.13 -2.78 15.06
C ILE A 71 -8.04 -1.88 14.23
N ALA A 72 -9.20 -2.39 13.84
CA ALA A 72 -10.29 -1.58 13.32
C ALA A 72 -11.37 -1.42 14.39
N PHE A 73 -11.70 -0.20 14.72
CA PHE A 73 -12.77 0.14 15.64
C PHE A 73 -14.05 0.44 14.86
N GLU A 74 -15.10 -0.26 15.19
CA GLU A 74 -16.45 0.01 14.73
C GLU A 74 -17.27 0.47 15.94
N LYS A 75 -17.46 1.77 16.11
CA LYS A 75 -18.00 2.35 17.35
C LYS A 75 -17.17 1.88 18.55
N SER A 76 -17.76 1.05 19.43
CA SER A 76 -17.11 0.48 20.62
C SER A 76 -16.59 -0.96 20.41
N ILE A 77 -16.70 -1.50 19.21
CA ILE A 77 -16.28 -2.87 18.91
C ILE A 77 -14.90 -2.83 18.27
N ALA A 78 -13.94 -3.54 18.86
CA ALA A 78 -12.59 -3.69 18.32
C ALA A 78 -12.48 -4.98 17.50
N HIS A 79 -12.06 -4.85 16.26
CA HIS A 79 -11.73 -5.97 15.38
C HIS A 79 -10.21 -6.05 15.24
N HIS A 80 -9.61 -7.09 15.83
CA HIS A 80 -8.20 -7.35 15.63
C HIS A 80 -7.99 -7.84 14.20
N LEU A 81 -7.23 -7.08 13.44
CA LEU A 81 -6.87 -7.36 12.07
C LEU A 81 -5.53 -8.09 12.02
N GLU A 82 -5.20 -8.64 10.87
CA GLU A 82 -3.87 -9.17 10.60
C GLU A 82 -3.23 -8.40 9.45
N LEU A 83 -1.96 -8.09 9.58
CA LEU A 83 -1.12 -7.43 8.58
C LEU A 83 0.30 -7.97 8.73
N LYS A 84 1.00 -8.21 7.63
CA LYS A 84 2.41 -8.63 7.66
C LYS A 84 3.25 -7.55 8.37
N GLU A 85 4.13 -7.96 9.28
CA GLU A 85 4.95 -7.02 10.07
C GLU A 85 5.81 -6.10 9.19
N SER A 86 6.37 -6.64 8.10
CA SER A 86 7.11 -5.86 7.11
C SER A 86 6.27 -4.74 6.50
N SER A 87 5.01 -5.05 6.14
CA SER A 87 4.08 -4.08 5.57
C SER A 87 3.65 -3.03 6.59
N LYS A 88 3.44 -3.43 7.84
CA LYS A 88 3.16 -2.51 8.94
C LYS A 88 4.28 -1.50 9.10
N ASN A 89 5.53 -1.96 9.15
CA ASN A 89 6.70 -1.10 9.30
C ASN A 89 6.81 -0.13 8.12
N MET A 90 6.60 -0.58 6.88
CA MET A 90 6.58 0.28 5.70
C MET A 90 5.50 1.40 5.79
N PHE A 91 4.30 1.08 6.28
CA PHE A 91 3.25 2.10 6.45
C PHE A 91 3.58 3.09 7.57
N LEU A 92 4.20 2.64 8.65
CA LEU A 92 4.58 3.50 9.77
C LEU A 92 5.78 4.40 9.45
N SER A 93 6.74 3.91 8.64
CA SER A 93 7.92 4.69 8.20
C SER A 93 7.64 5.57 6.98
N GLY A 94 6.57 5.29 6.22
CA GLY A 94 6.28 5.95 4.94
C GLY A 94 7.11 5.42 3.76
N GLU A 95 7.88 4.37 3.94
CA GLU A 95 8.78 3.78 2.92
C GLU A 95 8.04 3.05 1.78
N TRP A 96 6.73 2.94 1.86
CA TRP A 96 5.90 2.43 0.76
C TRP A 96 5.91 3.37 -0.46
N ASP A 97 6.20 4.65 -0.26
CA ASP A 97 6.33 5.63 -1.32
C ASP A 97 7.77 5.72 -1.82
N ALA A 98 8.07 4.91 -2.84
CA ALA A 98 9.38 4.90 -3.49
C ALA A 98 9.77 6.28 -4.05
N THR A 99 8.79 7.08 -4.49
CA THR A 99 9.03 8.44 -5.00
C THR A 99 9.51 9.37 -3.90
N SER A 100 8.87 9.36 -2.75
CA SER A 100 9.31 10.13 -1.58
C SER A 100 10.69 9.68 -1.09
N THR A 101 10.97 8.37 -1.11
CA THR A 101 12.30 7.83 -0.77
C THR A 101 13.38 8.34 -1.73
N LEU A 102 13.09 8.39 -3.04
CA LEU A 102 14.00 8.94 -4.04
C LEU A 102 14.22 10.44 -3.84
N LEU A 103 13.14 11.21 -3.61
CA LEU A 103 13.24 12.65 -3.38
C LEU A 103 14.05 13.00 -2.12
N ASN A 104 13.95 12.21 -1.07
CA ASN A 104 14.75 12.38 0.15
C ASN A 104 16.24 12.09 -0.06
N ASN A 105 16.61 11.40 -1.14
CA ASN A 105 17.97 11.05 -1.48
C ASN A 105 18.49 11.75 -2.75
N ILE A 106 17.91 12.90 -3.11
CA ILE A 106 18.20 13.58 -4.37
C ILE A 106 19.68 13.91 -4.52
N GLU A 107 20.36 14.34 -3.45
CA GLU A 107 21.79 14.64 -3.46
C GLU A 107 22.65 13.41 -3.77
N LEU A 108 22.28 12.24 -3.23
CA LEU A 108 22.97 10.98 -3.53
C LEU A 108 22.75 10.55 -4.99
N ILE A 109 21.55 10.79 -5.52
CA ILE A 109 21.21 10.51 -6.91
C ILE A 109 22.00 11.43 -7.83
N GLU A 110 22.06 12.72 -7.57
CA GLU A 110 22.84 13.68 -8.37
C GLU A 110 24.33 13.36 -8.34
N ARG A 111 24.86 13.00 -7.17
CA ARG A 111 26.24 12.53 -7.06
C ARG A 111 26.48 11.31 -7.95
N LYS A 112 25.59 10.32 -7.91
CA LYS A 112 25.70 9.10 -8.69
C LYS A 112 25.58 9.36 -10.20
N ILE A 113 24.68 10.24 -10.61
CA ILE A 113 24.54 10.69 -12.00
C ILE A 113 25.83 11.30 -12.52
N ASN A 114 26.51 12.12 -11.70
CA ASN A 114 27.77 12.74 -12.08
C ASN A 114 28.95 11.75 -12.18
N GLU A 115 28.88 10.62 -11.47
CA GLU A 115 29.87 9.54 -11.54
C GLU A 115 29.70 8.65 -12.79
N LEU A 116 28.50 8.63 -13.39
CA LEU A 116 28.19 7.74 -14.52
C LEU A 116 28.61 8.37 -15.87
N PRO A 117 29.63 7.82 -16.56
CA PRO A 117 30.20 8.44 -17.77
C PRO A 117 29.22 8.53 -18.94
N TYR A 118 28.23 7.64 -19.03
CA TYR A 118 27.26 7.58 -20.11
C TYR A 118 26.06 8.54 -19.94
N ILE A 119 25.86 9.13 -18.77
CA ILE A 119 24.83 10.14 -18.55
C ILE A 119 25.33 11.54 -18.90
N ASN A 120 26.65 11.76 -18.83
CA ASN A 120 27.31 13.03 -19.17
C ASN A 120 27.72 13.11 -20.66
N LEU A 121 26.84 12.69 -21.56
CA LEU A 121 27.10 12.68 -23.03
C LEU A 121 27.47 14.07 -23.58
N ASN A 122 27.11 15.17 -22.94
CA ASN A 122 27.51 16.51 -23.34
C ASN A 122 28.98 16.86 -23.00
N LYS A 123 29.68 16.04 -22.22
CA LYS A 123 31.14 16.21 -21.97
C LYS A 123 32.00 15.45 -22.95
N LEU A 124 31.43 14.56 -23.73
CA LEU A 124 32.09 13.89 -24.88
C LEU A 124 31.90 14.72 -26.15
N ARG A 125 32.29 16.00 -26.14
CA ARG A 125 32.62 16.68 -27.40
C ARG A 125 33.92 16.09 -27.88
N ILE A 126 33.82 15.25 -28.86
CA ILE A 126 34.92 14.78 -29.70
C ILE A 126 35.61 16.04 -30.26
N THR A 127 36.82 16.27 -29.83
CA THR A 127 37.79 17.09 -30.52
C THR A 127 38.30 16.32 -31.70
#